data_a4f8e9d3e40d350ea2019888412baf60
#
_entry.id   a4f8e9d3e40d350ea2019888412baf60
#
_cell.length_a   1.000
_cell.length_b   1.000
_cell.length_c   1.000
_cell.angle_alpha   90.00
_cell.angle_beta   90.00
_cell.angle_gamma   90.00
#
_symmetry.space_group_name_H-M   'P 1'
#
loop_
_entity.id
_entity.type
_entity.pdbx_description
1 polymer ?
#
loop_
_entity_poly.entity_id
_entity_poly.type
_entity_poly.pdbx_seq_one_letter_code
_entity_poly.pdbx_strand_id
1 'polypeptide(L)'
;MRSETYTKFVSRMQALMGVDAANTTELAEWRQYFQRNIRFAWDFFEWPEVCETEERVPDLNGYIALDEQGVENIGEVLACFDGDPDGSDAVGDVPYRIVKDGLRVPPGEYETVWVYFRRQMPEYNAADYGSGTTYEARGETYYPTTGKFYEALVATTGNAPTGESYWKELPIPRCLFEYVAQASYADALLPQGFAEKSRAMKADARALLEIEVDKVARQQRQRRLGGRIQTHGTTQLRNE
;
A
#
# COMPACT_ATOMS: atom_id res chain seq x y z
N MET A 1 -2.17 4.68 11.08
CA MET A 1 -1.71 5.00 9.70
C MET A 1 -2.14 6.42 9.33
N ARG A 2 -1.27 7.24 8.74
CA ARG A 2 -1.67 8.55 8.21
C ARG A 2 -2.01 8.38 6.73
N SER A 3 -3.24 8.70 6.34
CA SER A 3 -3.73 8.54 4.97
C SER A 3 -4.26 9.88 4.43
N GLU A 4 -4.33 9.96 3.11
CA GLU A 4 -4.90 11.08 2.38
C GLU A 4 -6.08 10.62 1.54
N THR A 5 -6.93 11.54 1.10
CA THR A 5 -8.12 11.22 0.29
C THR A 5 -7.89 11.56 -1.19
N TYR A 6 -8.64 10.90 -2.08
CA TYR A 6 -8.60 11.24 -3.50
C TYR A 6 -9.11 12.66 -3.78
N THR A 7 -10.08 13.15 -3.00
CA THR A 7 -10.54 14.56 -3.09
C THR A 7 -9.39 15.53 -2.87
N LYS A 8 -8.50 15.22 -1.90
CA LYS A 8 -7.33 16.06 -1.65
C LYS A 8 -6.34 16.04 -2.83
N PHE A 9 -6.18 14.87 -3.47
CA PHE A 9 -5.40 14.77 -4.70
C PHE A 9 -5.98 15.65 -5.81
N VAL A 10 -7.30 15.61 -6.04
CA VAL A 10 -7.96 16.46 -7.03
C VAL A 10 -7.72 17.94 -6.72
N SER A 11 -7.90 18.36 -5.47
CA SER A 11 -7.62 19.75 -5.06
C SER A 11 -6.15 20.14 -5.27
N ARG A 12 -5.23 19.22 -5.05
CA ARG A 12 -3.80 19.44 -5.30
C ARG A 12 -3.50 19.60 -6.79
N MET A 13 -4.11 18.76 -7.63
CA MET A 13 -4.01 18.86 -9.09
C MET A 13 -4.57 20.19 -9.60
N GLN A 14 -5.75 20.63 -9.12
CA GLN A 14 -6.34 21.92 -9.45
C GLN A 14 -5.38 23.07 -9.14
N ALA A 15 -4.79 23.07 -7.95
CA ALA A 15 -3.81 24.08 -7.54
C ALA A 15 -2.55 24.09 -8.44
N LEU A 16 -2.04 22.92 -8.83
CA LEU A 16 -0.87 22.79 -9.71
C LEU A 16 -1.16 23.22 -11.14
N MET A 17 -2.38 22.93 -11.63
CA MET A 17 -2.85 23.32 -12.98
C MET A 17 -3.29 24.79 -13.05
N GLY A 18 -3.56 25.41 -11.91
CA GLY A 18 -4.09 26.80 -11.85
C GLY A 18 -5.55 26.90 -12.30
N VAL A 19 -6.36 25.86 -12.03
CA VAL A 19 -7.78 25.80 -12.39
C VAL A 19 -8.64 25.72 -11.13
N ASP A 20 -9.78 26.43 -11.12
CA ASP A 20 -10.70 26.41 -9.97
C ASP A 20 -11.57 25.14 -9.93
N ALA A 21 -11.88 24.57 -11.09
CA ALA A 21 -12.65 23.33 -11.21
C ALA A 21 -12.16 22.53 -12.42
N ALA A 22 -12.09 21.21 -12.26
CA ALA A 22 -11.84 20.28 -13.36
C ALA A 22 -13.18 19.77 -13.93
N ASN A 23 -13.27 19.62 -15.24
CA ASN A 23 -14.42 18.99 -15.88
C ASN A 23 -14.36 17.46 -15.76
N THR A 24 -15.43 16.77 -16.15
CA THR A 24 -15.52 15.29 -16.01
C THR A 24 -14.45 14.53 -16.80
N THR A 25 -14.05 15.05 -17.97
CA THR A 25 -13.01 14.44 -18.81
C THR A 25 -11.65 14.58 -18.13
N GLU A 26 -11.31 15.76 -17.64
CA GLU A 26 -10.08 16.00 -16.90
C GLU A 26 -9.99 15.14 -15.64
N LEU A 27 -11.08 15.01 -14.88
CA LEU A 27 -11.14 14.15 -13.69
C LEU A 27 -10.88 12.68 -14.03
N ALA A 28 -11.43 12.19 -15.16
CA ALA A 28 -11.19 10.84 -15.64
C ALA A 28 -9.72 10.62 -16.05
N GLU A 29 -9.11 11.57 -16.76
CA GLU A 29 -7.68 11.54 -17.12
C GLU A 29 -6.79 11.59 -15.86
N TRP A 30 -7.08 12.47 -14.90
CA TRP A 30 -6.33 12.57 -13.65
C TRP A 30 -6.40 11.29 -12.83
N ARG A 31 -7.54 10.56 -12.89
CA ARG A 31 -7.70 9.25 -12.25
C ARG A 31 -6.75 8.22 -12.88
N GLN A 32 -6.59 8.22 -14.20
CA GLN A 32 -5.64 7.35 -14.91
C GLN A 32 -4.17 7.71 -14.59
N TYR A 33 -3.85 9.00 -14.52
CA TYR A 33 -2.50 9.45 -14.11
C TYR A 33 -2.21 9.05 -12.67
N PHE A 34 -3.20 9.22 -11.78
CA PHE A 34 -3.11 8.81 -10.39
C PHE A 34 -2.80 7.32 -10.28
N GLN A 35 -3.60 6.46 -10.92
CA GLN A 35 -3.44 5.00 -10.90
C GLN A 35 -2.07 4.55 -11.40
N ARG A 36 -1.58 5.14 -12.48
CA ARG A 36 -0.26 4.83 -13.04
C ARG A 36 0.87 5.22 -12.08
N ASN A 37 0.81 6.41 -11.53
CA ASN A 37 1.88 6.94 -10.70
C ASN A 37 1.89 6.32 -9.30
N ILE A 38 0.72 6.01 -8.71
CA ILE A 38 0.68 5.33 -7.43
C ILE A 38 1.19 3.89 -7.55
N ARG A 39 0.93 3.20 -8.67
CA ARG A 39 1.49 1.86 -8.94
C ARG A 39 3.01 1.89 -8.93
N PHE A 40 3.61 2.83 -9.66
CA PHE A 40 5.06 2.99 -9.65
C PHE A 40 5.61 3.23 -8.24
N ALA A 41 4.99 4.13 -7.48
CA ALA A 41 5.43 4.45 -6.13
C ALA A 41 5.23 3.29 -5.14
N TRP A 42 4.14 2.52 -5.31
CA TRP A 42 3.82 1.36 -4.48
C TRP A 42 4.90 0.28 -4.57
N ASP A 43 5.39 0.03 -5.79
CA ASP A 43 6.40 -0.99 -6.06
C ASP A 43 7.83 -0.49 -5.85
N PHE A 44 8.03 0.82 -5.66
CA PHE A 44 9.34 1.45 -5.62
C PHE A 44 10.17 1.08 -4.38
N PHE A 45 9.52 0.84 -3.26
CA PHE A 45 10.16 0.55 -1.98
C PHE A 45 9.26 -0.29 -1.07
N GLU A 46 9.81 -0.92 -0.04
CA GLU A 46 9.07 -1.62 1.01
C GLU A 46 8.53 -0.62 2.04
N TRP A 47 7.43 0.04 1.67
CA TRP A 47 6.81 1.04 2.53
C TRP A 47 6.12 0.39 3.73
N PRO A 48 6.41 0.81 4.97
CA PRO A 48 5.74 0.25 6.15
C PRO A 48 4.22 0.40 6.15
N GLU A 49 3.70 1.37 5.39
CA GLU A 49 2.26 1.59 5.25
C GLU A 49 1.57 0.59 4.32
N VAL A 50 2.31 -0.11 3.46
CA VAL A 50 1.77 -1.07 2.49
C VAL A 50 2.32 -2.48 2.64
N CYS A 51 3.28 -2.68 3.54
CA CYS A 51 3.79 -3.99 3.91
C CYS A 51 3.22 -4.42 5.26
N GLU A 52 2.89 -5.67 5.38
CA GLU A 52 2.29 -6.27 6.57
C GLU A 52 2.95 -7.61 6.87
N THR A 53 2.85 -8.03 8.12
CA THR A 53 3.31 -9.34 8.56
C THR A 53 2.13 -10.08 9.17
N GLU A 54 1.95 -11.33 8.79
CA GLU A 54 0.83 -12.13 9.25
C GLU A 54 1.26 -13.56 9.57
N GLU A 55 0.78 -14.08 10.69
CA GLU A 55 1.00 -15.47 11.09
C GLU A 55 0.18 -16.41 10.23
N ARG A 56 0.80 -17.49 9.74
CA ARG A 56 0.19 -18.53 8.92
C ARG A 56 0.56 -19.91 9.40
N VAL A 57 -0.35 -20.86 9.27
CA VAL A 57 -0.14 -22.26 9.58
C VAL A 57 0.02 -23.03 8.29
N PRO A 58 1.21 -23.62 8.03
CA PRO A 58 1.41 -24.50 6.88
C PRO A 58 0.57 -25.79 7.00
N ASP A 59 0.10 -26.35 5.89
CA ASP A 59 -0.47 -27.67 5.87
C ASP A 59 0.62 -28.76 6.07
N LEU A 60 0.22 -30.04 6.13
CA LEU A 60 1.15 -31.18 6.29
C LEU A 60 2.21 -31.28 5.19
N ASN A 61 1.99 -30.64 4.03
CA ASN A 61 2.92 -30.59 2.89
C ASN A 61 3.72 -29.27 2.85
N GLY A 62 3.60 -28.45 3.88
CA GLY A 62 4.24 -27.13 3.97
C GLY A 62 3.59 -26.08 3.07
N TYR A 63 2.36 -26.30 2.60
CA TYR A 63 1.65 -25.33 1.75
C TYR A 63 0.89 -24.29 2.60
N ILE A 64 0.98 -23.02 2.18
CA ILE A 64 0.25 -21.88 2.75
C ILE A 64 -0.51 -21.22 1.59
N ALA A 65 -1.82 -21.16 1.68
CA ALA A 65 -2.65 -20.43 0.71
C ALA A 65 -2.50 -18.92 0.93
N LEU A 66 -2.37 -18.16 -0.18
CA LEU A 66 -2.27 -16.71 -0.16
C LEU A 66 -3.59 -16.03 -0.51
N ASP A 67 -4.58 -16.79 -0.98
CA ASP A 67 -5.87 -16.29 -1.47
C ASP A 67 -7.06 -16.90 -0.72
N GLU A 68 -6.99 -17.00 0.60
CA GLU A 68 -8.13 -17.43 1.41
C GLU A 68 -9.06 -16.27 1.73
N GLN A 69 -10.38 -16.55 1.77
CA GLN A 69 -11.38 -15.55 2.19
C GLN A 69 -11.10 -15.04 3.61
N GLY A 70 -11.03 -13.74 3.77
CA GLY A 70 -10.76 -13.07 5.05
C GLY A 70 -9.31 -12.67 5.28
N VAL A 71 -8.42 -13.00 4.36
CA VAL A 71 -7.01 -12.61 4.38
C VAL A 71 -6.82 -11.29 3.62
N GLU A 72 -5.93 -10.44 4.11
CA GLU A 72 -5.49 -9.24 3.38
C GLU A 72 -4.95 -9.65 1.99
N ASN A 73 -5.20 -8.81 0.98
CA ASN A 73 -4.75 -9.05 -0.40
C ASN A 73 -3.23 -9.06 -0.47
N ILE A 74 -2.63 -10.24 -0.52
CA ILE A 74 -1.18 -10.40 -0.70
C ILE A 74 -0.85 -10.14 -2.17
N GLY A 75 -0.10 -9.08 -2.42
CA GLY A 75 0.42 -8.75 -3.76
C GLY A 75 1.76 -9.41 -4.04
N GLU A 76 2.67 -9.36 -3.07
CA GLU A 76 4.03 -9.90 -3.20
C GLU A 76 4.55 -10.37 -1.84
N VAL A 77 5.00 -11.61 -1.75
CA VAL A 77 5.70 -12.11 -0.56
C VAL A 77 7.14 -11.64 -0.59
N LEU A 78 7.58 -10.99 0.46
CA LEU A 78 8.91 -10.41 0.59
C LEU A 78 9.85 -11.30 1.43
N ALA A 79 9.33 -11.88 2.52
CA ALA A 79 10.08 -12.79 3.39
C ALA A 79 9.14 -13.71 4.18
N CYS A 80 9.71 -14.77 4.75
CA CYS A 80 9.04 -15.62 5.73
C CYS A 80 9.97 -15.81 6.94
N PHE A 81 9.38 -15.85 8.14
CA PHE A 81 10.10 -15.95 9.40
C PHE A 81 9.51 -17.07 10.27
N ASP A 82 10.33 -17.64 11.16
CA ASP A 82 9.94 -18.68 12.14
C ASP A 82 9.33 -18.12 13.42
N GLY A 83 9.22 -16.81 13.54
CA GLY A 83 8.60 -16.07 14.64
C GLY A 83 8.17 -14.67 14.23
N ASP A 84 7.54 -13.95 15.16
CA ASP A 84 7.09 -12.57 14.93
C ASP A 84 8.31 -11.62 14.75
N PRO A 85 8.55 -11.07 13.55
CA PRO A 85 9.67 -10.16 13.31
C PRO A 85 9.52 -8.79 14.01
N ASP A 86 8.31 -8.43 14.44
CA ASP A 86 8.04 -7.24 15.26
C ASP A 86 8.13 -7.55 16.77
N GLY A 87 8.28 -8.82 17.14
CA GLY A 87 8.47 -9.29 18.51
C GLY A 87 9.82 -8.96 19.11
N SER A 88 10.04 -9.42 20.35
CA SER A 88 11.28 -9.20 21.10
C SER A 88 12.36 -10.26 20.86
N ASP A 89 11.99 -11.39 20.29
CA ASP A 89 12.87 -12.55 20.12
C ASP A 89 13.63 -12.49 18.78
N ALA A 90 14.76 -13.18 18.73
CA ALA A 90 15.49 -13.32 17.49
C ALA A 90 14.74 -14.30 16.58
N VAL A 91 14.38 -13.86 15.39
CA VAL A 91 13.69 -14.68 14.38
C VAL A 91 14.65 -15.10 13.27
N GLY A 92 14.46 -16.31 12.76
CA GLY A 92 15.19 -16.86 11.63
C GLY A 92 14.40 -16.71 10.31
N ASP A 93 15.14 -16.62 9.20
CA ASP A 93 14.53 -16.66 7.88
C ASP A 93 14.07 -18.08 7.55
N VAL A 94 12.82 -18.22 7.08
CA VAL A 94 12.26 -19.48 6.60
C VAL A 94 12.41 -19.55 5.09
N PRO A 95 13.09 -20.56 4.52
CA PRO A 95 13.17 -20.73 3.08
C PRO A 95 11.80 -21.06 2.53
N TYR A 96 11.39 -20.39 1.45
CA TYR A 96 10.11 -20.61 0.82
C TYR A 96 10.21 -20.64 -0.72
N ARG A 97 9.18 -21.16 -1.36
CA ARG A 97 9.02 -21.14 -2.81
C ARG A 97 7.60 -20.73 -3.16
N ILE A 98 7.47 -19.73 -4.04
CA ILE A 98 6.18 -19.33 -4.59
C ILE A 98 5.65 -20.45 -5.50
N VAL A 99 4.38 -20.79 -5.34
CA VAL A 99 3.60 -21.72 -6.16
C VAL A 99 2.34 -21.01 -6.65
N LYS A 100 1.57 -21.66 -7.54
CA LYS A 100 0.47 -21.01 -8.27
C LYS A 100 -0.47 -20.16 -7.39
N ASP A 101 -0.98 -20.72 -6.29
CA ASP A 101 -2.01 -20.09 -5.47
C ASP A 101 -1.53 -19.90 -4.00
N GLY A 102 -0.21 -19.91 -3.79
CA GLY A 102 0.34 -19.86 -2.44
C GLY A 102 1.85 -19.91 -2.38
N LEU A 103 2.35 -20.29 -1.24
CA LEU A 103 3.78 -20.54 -1.01
C LEU A 103 3.98 -21.92 -0.35
N ARG A 104 5.18 -22.46 -0.48
CA ARG A 104 5.60 -23.68 0.21
C ARG A 104 6.85 -23.42 1.02
N VAL A 105 6.81 -23.88 2.26
CA VAL A 105 7.93 -23.98 3.19
C VAL A 105 8.32 -25.47 3.37
N PRO A 106 9.45 -25.80 3.97
CA PRO A 106 9.83 -27.19 4.28
C PRO A 106 8.74 -27.91 5.10
N PRO A 107 8.24 -29.08 4.65
CA PRO A 107 7.16 -29.79 5.33
C PRO A 107 7.54 -30.25 6.73
N GLY A 108 6.68 -29.98 7.73
CA GLY A 108 6.83 -30.48 9.10
C GLY A 108 7.97 -29.85 9.91
N GLU A 109 8.64 -28.84 9.39
CA GLU A 109 9.71 -28.12 10.13
C GLU A 109 9.14 -26.95 10.94
N TYR A 110 8.01 -26.38 10.54
CA TYR A 110 7.43 -25.19 11.16
C TYR A 110 5.96 -25.43 11.52
N GLU A 111 5.57 -25.17 12.75
CA GLU A 111 4.17 -25.18 13.19
C GLU A 111 3.43 -23.93 12.70
N THR A 112 4.11 -22.77 12.75
CA THR A 112 3.65 -21.48 12.24
C THR A 112 4.77 -20.79 11.47
N VAL A 113 4.39 -19.93 10.53
CA VAL A 113 5.32 -19.11 9.75
C VAL A 113 4.73 -17.69 9.66
N TRP A 114 5.57 -16.71 9.93
CA TRP A 114 5.23 -15.30 9.75
C TRP A 114 5.59 -14.86 8.34
N VAL A 115 4.55 -14.54 7.54
CA VAL A 115 4.72 -14.11 6.15
C VAL A 115 4.75 -12.59 6.11
N TYR A 116 5.88 -12.02 5.69
CA TYR A 116 6.03 -10.59 5.41
C TYR A 116 5.74 -10.34 3.94
N PHE A 117 4.77 -9.49 3.66
CA PHE A 117 4.30 -9.26 2.30
C PHE A 117 3.94 -7.81 2.04
N ARG A 118 3.98 -7.43 0.78
CA ARG A 118 3.36 -6.20 0.27
C ARG A 118 1.91 -6.50 -0.09
N ARG A 119 0.99 -5.65 0.38
CA ARG A 119 -0.42 -5.75 -0.01
C ARG A 119 -0.59 -5.49 -1.50
N GLN A 120 -1.58 -6.13 -2.10
CA GLN A 120 -2.01 -5.80 -3.45
C GLN A 120 -2.43 -4.34 -3.50
N MET A 121 -1.97 -3.64 -4.54
CA MET A 121 -2.33 -2.24 -4.72
C MET A 121 -3.80 -2.12 -5.14
N PRO A 122 -4.60 -1.26 -4.48
CA PRO A 122 -5.97 -0.97 -4.87
C PRO A 122 -6.10 -0.35 -6.27
N GLU A 123 -7.25 -0.56 -6.91
CA GLU A 123 -7.59 0.07 -8.19
C GLU A 123 -8.20 1.47 -7.99
N TYR A 124 -7.36 2.49 -7.84
CA TYR A 124 -7.81 3.88 -7.72
C TYR A 124 -8.35 4.50 -9.03
N ASN A 125 -8.56 3.70 -10.06
CA ASN A 125 -9.27 4.07 -11.27
C ASN A 125 -10.61 3.32 -11.42
N ALA A 126 -11.06 2.64 -10.37
CA ALA A 126 -12.33 1.94 -10.34
C ALA A 126 -13.50 2.85 -10.78
N ALA A 127 -14.53 2.24 -11.36
CA ALA A 127 -15.73 2.94 -11.83
C ALA A 127 -16.48 3.63 -10.67
N ASP A 128 -17.26 4.63 -11.02
CA ASP A 128 -18.13 5.30 -10.05
C ASP A 128 -19.19 4.32 -9.53
N TYR A 129 -19.51 4.43 -8.24
CA TYR A 129 -20.53 3.61 -7.60
C TYR A 129 -21.88 3.73 -8.28
N GLY A 130 -22.46 2.58 -8.61
CA GLY A 130 -23.83 2.46 -9.13
C GLY A 130 -24.72 1.67 -8.16
N SER A 131 -25.83 2.25 -7.71
CA SER A 131 -26.74 1.58 -6.77
C SER A 131 -27.39 0.31 -7.29
N GLY A 132 -27.46 0.15 -8.63
CA GLY A 132 -27.96 -1.07 -9.28
C GLY A 132 -26.87 -2.10 -9.61
N THR A 133 -25.61 -1.81 -9.30
CA THR A 133 -24.48 -2.70 -9.59
C THR A 133 -24.28 -3.65 -8.42
N THR A 134 -24.07 -4.95 -8.71
CA THR A 134 -23.60 -5.93 -7.73
C THR A 134 -22.09 -5.87 -7.66
N TYR A 135 -21.57 -5.69 -6.46
CA TYR A 135 -20.15 -5.73 -6.15
C TYR A 135 -19.88 -7.02 -5.41
N GLU A 136 -18.99 -7.84 -5.94
CA GLU A 136 -18.48 -9.02 -5.24
C GLU A 136 -17.57 -8.59 -4.08
N ALA A 137 -17.30 -9.49 -3.16
CA ALA A 137 -16.30 -9.24 -2.11
C ALA A 137 -14.96 -8.82 -2.74
N ARG A 138 -14.32 -7.79 -2.20
CA ARG A 138 -13.12 -7.12 -2.74
C ARG A 138 -13.34 -6.31 -4.03
N GLY A 139 -14.58 -6.19 -4.51
CA GLY A 139 -14.90 -5.29 -5.62
C GLY A 139 -14.69 -3.84 -5.22
N GLU A 140 -13.96 -3.08 -6.03
CA GLU A 140 -13.60 -1.70 -5.74
C GLU A 140 -14.45 -0.71 -6.51
N THR A 141 -14.71 0.46 -5.92
CA THR A 141 -15.50 1.52 -6.53
C THR A 141 -15.08 2.89 -6.02
N TYR A 142 -15.30 3.91 -6.85
CA TYR A 142 -15.20 5.31 -6.44
C TYR A 142 -16.58 5.84 -6.05
N TYR A 143 -16.69 6.50 -4.90
CA TYR A 143 -17.94 7.12 -4.46
C TYR A 143 -17.87 8.64 -4.56
N PRO A 144 -18.50 9.25 -5.60
CA PRO A 144 -18.40 10.70 -5.86
C PRO A 144 -18.87 11.57 -4.70
N THR A 145 -19.87 11.11 -3.93
CA THR A 145 -20.42 11.86 -2.79
C THR A 145 -19.38 12.15 -1.71
N THR A 146 -18.47 11.21 -1.44
CA THR A 146 -17.39 11.37 -0.46
C THR A 146 -16.06 11.71 -1.09
N GLY A 147 -15.92 11.51 -2.41
CA GLY A 147 -14.67 11.67 -3.14
C GLY A 147 -13.60 10.65 -2.79
N LYS A 148 -14.01 9.44 -2.37
CA LYS A 148 -13.12 8.38 -1.88
C LYS A 148 -13.32 7.08 -2.66
N PHE A 149 -12.32 6.20 -2.57
CA PHE A 149 -12.41 4.83 -3.06
C PHE A 149 -12.77 3.88 -1.91
N TYR A 150 -13.51 2.82 -2.25
CA TYR A 150 -13.98 1.81 -1.32
C TYR A 150 -13.85 0.42 -1.90
N GLU A 151 -13.60 -0.55 -1.03
CA GLU A 151 -13.60 -1.98 -1.30
C GLU A 151 -14.81 -2.64 -0.63
N ALA A 152 -15.51 -3.52 -1.33
CA ALA A 152 -16.61 -4.29 -0.76
C ALA A 152 -16.07 -5.40 0.15
N LEU A 153 -16.48 -5.41 1.42
CA LEU A 153 -16.10 -6.44 2.39
C LEU A 153 -16.84 -7.77 2.12
N VAL A 154 -18.05 -7.67 1.60
CA VAL A 154 -18.92 -8.80 1.23
C VAL A 154 -19.66 -8.45 -0.05
N ALA A 155 -20.17 -9.47 -0.75
CA ALA A 155 -20.99 -9.24 -1.94
C ALA A 155 -22.20 -8.36 -1.57
N THR A 156 -22.41 -7.26 -2.30
CA THR A 156 -23.41 -6.26 -1.96
C THR A 156 -24.01 -5.59 -3.20
N THR A 157 -25.30 -5.22 -3.10
CA THR A 157 -26.04 -4.46 -4.13
C THR A 157 -26.92 -3.42 -3.42
N GLY A 158 -26.92 -2.19 -3.92
CA GLY A 158 -27.79 -1.12 -3.38
C GLY A 158 -27.30 -0.47 -2.09
N ASN A 159 -26.29 -1.00 -1.41
CA ASN A 159 -25.73 -0.43 -0.19
C ASN A 159 -24.67 0.60 -0.56
N ALA A 160 -24.89 1.88 -0.17
CA ALA A 160 -23.93 2.94 -0.45
C ALA A 160 -22.60 2.74 0.30
N PRO A 161 -21.45 3.16 -0.29
CA PRO A 161 -20.12 3.00 0.32
C PRO A 161 -19.84 3.74 1.62
N THR A 162 -20.86 4.28 2.26
CA THR A 162 -20.80 4.86 3.62
C THR A 162 -21.17 3.87 4.73
N GLY A 163 -21.64 2.67 4.37
CA GLY A 163 -21.99 1.61 5.33
C GLY A 163 -20.80 0.75 5.68
N GLU A 164 -20.21 0.93 6.85
CA GLU A 164 -19.00 0.23 7.33
C GLU A 164 -19.15 -1.32 7.39
N SER A 165 -20.39 -1.83 7.44
CA SER A 165 -20.65 -3.27 7.43
C SER A 165 -20.44 -3.91 6.05
N TYR A 166 -20.44 -3.12 4.99
CA TYR A 166 -20.33 -3.58 3.60
C TYR A 166 -19.10 -3.07 2.89
N TRP A 167 -18.51 -1.96 3.39
CA TRP A 167 -17.47 -1.25 2.68
C TRP A 167 -16.33 -0.83 3.59
N LYS A 168 -15.12 -0.96 3.08
CA LYS A 168 -13.88 -0.45 3.70
C LYS A 168 -13.34 0.69 2.83
N GLU A 169 -13.01 1.82 3.44
CA GLU A 169 -12.33 2.91 2.73
C GLU A 169 -10.92 2.44 2.30
N LEU A 170 -10.55 2.74 1.07
CA LEU A 170 -9.20 2.52 0.53
C LEU A 170 -8.36 3.78 0.71
N PRO A 171 -7.55 3.87 1.75
CA PRO A 171 -6.75 5.05 2.03
C PRO A 171 -5.54 5.15 1.10
N ILE A 172 -5.19 6.38 0.73
CA ILE A 172 -3.94 6.66 0.01
C ILE A 172 -2.82 6.83 1.04
N PRO A 173 -1.74 6.04 0.99
CA PRO A 173 -0.60 6.20 1.88
C PRO A 173 0.01 7.60 1.76
N ARG A 174 0.20 8.27 2.90
CA ARG A 174 0.68 9.67 2.91
C ARG A 174 2.09 9.82 2.34
N CYS A 175 2.95 8.83 2.55
CA CYS A 175 4.32 8.82 2.02
C CYS A 175 4.37 8.89 0.49
N LEU A 176 3.33 8.37 -0.21
CA LEU A 176 3.25 8.35 -1.66
C LEU A 176 2.55 9.58 -2.25
N PHE A 177 1.76 10.30 -1.44
CA PHE A 177 0.80 11.31 -1.90
C PHE A 177 1.45 12.44 -2.71
N GLU A 178 2.50 13.07 -2.19
CA GLU A 178 3.14 14.23 -2.86
C GLU A 178 3.83 13.81 -4.15
N TYR A 179 4.48 12.64 -4.18
CA TYR A 179 5.02 12.07 -5.40
C TYR A 179 3.93 11.89 -6.46
N VAL A 180 2.84 11.20 -6.07
CA VAL A 180 1.74 10.87 -7.01
C VAL A 180 1.10 12.14 -7.57
N ALA A 181 0.85 13.15 -6.74
CA ALA A 181 0.29 14.41 -7.18
C ALA A 181 1.21 15.13 -8.18
N GLN A 182 2.49 15.22 -7.90
CA GLN A 182 3.45 15.93 -8.75
C GLN A 182 3.76 15.17 -10.05
N ALA A 183 3.87 13.83 -9.99
CA ALA A 183 4.05 12.99 -11.18
C ALA A 183 2.81 13.02 -12.09
N SER A 184 1.60 13.02 -11.51
CA SER A 184 0.35 13.14 -12.27
C SER A 184 0.21 14.51 -12.93
N TYR A 185 0.63 15.58 -12.24
CA TYR A 185 0.71 16.90 -12.86
C TYR A 185 1.68 16.93 -14.04
N ALA A 186 2.86 16.32 -13.89
CA ALA A 186 3.82 16.21 -14.98
C ALA A 186 3.25 15.46 -16.19
N ASP A 187 2.45 14.41 -15.95
CA ASP A 187 1.77 13.67 -17.03
C ASP A 187 0.69 14.51 -17.72
N ALA A 188 -0.05 15.34 -16.97
CA ALA A 188 -1.06 16.24 -17.52
C ALA A 188 -0.47 17.38 -18.38
N LEU A 189 0.81 17.72 -18.20
CA LEU A 189 1.50 18.72 -19.02
C LEU A 189 1.88 18.21 -20.42
N LEU A 190 2.05 16.89 -20.60
CA LEU A 190 2.49 16.31 -21.88
C LEU A 190 1.51 16.57 -23.03
N PRO A 191 0.20 16.28 -22.91
CA PRO A 191 -0.77 16.56 -23.97
C PRO A 191 -0.90 18.05 -24.29
N GLN A 192 -0.55 18.93 -23.34
CA GLN A 192 -0.56 20.38 -23.52
C GLN A 192 0.68 20.93 -24.24
N GLY A 193 1.64 20.05 -24.62
CA GLY A 193 2.86 20.43 -25.31
C GLY A 193 4.02 20.92 -24.42
N PHE A 194 3.88 20.87 -23.10
CA PHE A 194 4.90 21.33 -22.14
C PHE A 194 5.90 20.21 -21.78
N ALA A 195 6.52 19.56 -22.77
CA ALA A 195 7.36 18.38 -22.58
C ALA A 195 8.57 18.63 -21.65
N GLU A 196 9.26 19.77 -21.79
CA GLU A 196 10.41 20.11 -20.93
C GLU A 196 9.99 20.33 -19.47
N LYS A 197 8.88 21.05 -19.25
CA LYS A 197 8.33 21.26 -17.91
C LYS A 197 7.87 19.92 -17.30
N SER A 198 7.25 19.05 -18.09
CA SER A 198 6.86 17.70 -17.65
C SER A 198 8.06 16.89 -17.16
N ARG A 199 9.18 16.89 -17.92
CA ARG A 199 10.41 16.18 -17.53
C ARG A 199 10.99 16.71 -16.23
N ALA A 200 11.06 18.03 -16.06
CA ALA A 200 11.54 18.66 -14.83
C ALA A 200 10.66 18.26 -13.63
N MET A 201 9.33 18.34 -13.77
CA MET A 201 8.40 17.97 -12.71
C MET A 201 8.48 16.48 -12.35
N LYS A 202 8.73 15.58 -13.33
CA LYS A 202 8.95 14.16 -13.03
C LYS A 202 10.24 13.91 -12.25
N ALA A 203 11.31 14.64 -12.57
CA ALA A 203 12.55 14.55 -11.81
C ALA A 203 12.35 15.03 -10.36
N ASP A 204 11.67 16.15 -10.17
CA ASP A 204 11.34 16.69 -8.84
C ASP A 204 10.45 15.72 -8.04
N ALA A 205 9.43 15.13 -8.69
CA ALA A 205 8.58 14.12 -8.06
C ALA A 205 9.39 12.93 -7.57
N ARG A 206 10.33 12.42 -8.40
CA ARG A 206 11.18 11.31 -8.03
C ARG A 206 12.09 11.64 -6.84
N ALA A 207 12.64 12.83 -6.80
CA ALA A 207 13.42 13.31 -5.66
C ALA A 207 12.61 13.32 -4.35
N LEU A 208 11.32 13.70 -4.40
CA LEU A 208 10.42 13.60 -3.25
C LEU A 208 10.24 12.16 -2.77
N LEU A 209 10.08 11.20 -3.69
CA LEU A 209 9.95 9.79 -3.33
C LEU A 209 11.23 9.25 -2.67
N GLU A 210 12.39 9.61 -3.19
CA GLU A 210 13.70 9.24 -2.62
C GLU A 210 13.89 9.84 -1.21
N ILE A 211 13.42 11.06 -0.96
CA ILE A 211 13.42 11.67 0.37
C ILE A 211 12.56 10.86 1.36
N GLU A 212 11.40 10.35 0.94
CA GLU A 212 10.56 9.50 1.80
C GLU A 212 11.23 8.16 2.09
N VAL A 213 11.89 7.52 1.10
CA VAL A 213 12.73 6.31 1.31
C VAL A 213 13.80 6.56 2.36
N ASP A 214 14.53 7.67 2.26
CA ASP A 214 15.57 8.04 3.22
C ASP A 214 15.01 8.24 4.64
N LYS A 215 13.79 8.78 4.78
CA LYS A 215 13.13 8.92 6.07
C LYS A 215 12.82 7.56 6.70
N VAL A 216 12.23 6.65 5.93
CA VAL A 216 11.92 5.28 6.39
C VAL A 216 13.21 4.55 6.77
N ALA A 217 14.23 4.57 5.91
CA ALA A 217 15.51 3.92 6.18
C ALA A 217 16.19 4.45 7.47
N ARG A 218 16.10 5.75 7.74
CA ARG A 218 16.59 6.34 8.99
C ARG A 218 15.82 5.86 10.21
N GLN A 219 14.48 5.80 10.11
CA GLN A 219 13.64 5.31 11.22
C GLN A 219 13.91 3.85 11.54
N GLN A 220 14.08 2.99 10.52
CA GLN A 220 14.43 1.58 10.72
C GLN A 220 15.81 1.39 11.37
N ARG A 221 16.81 2.20 10.96
CA ARG A 221 18.14 2.17 11.59
C ARG A 221 18.09 2.59 13.07
N GLN A 222 17.30 3.61 13.40
CA GLN A 222 17.13 4.07 14.78
C GLN A 222 16.47 3.01 15.67
N ARG A 223 15.46 2.27 15.17
CA ARG A 223 14.85 1.14 15.88
C ARG A 223 15.90 0.07 16.22
N ARG A 224 16.73 -0.34 15.24
CA ARG A 224 17.78 -1.34 15.45
C ARG A 224 18.86 -0.90 16.46
N LEU A 225 19.21 0.38 16.49
CA LEU A 225 20.17 0.94 17.44
C LEU A 225 19.59 1.05 18.86
N GLY A 226 18.31 1.42 18.99
CA GLY A 226 17.59 1.49 20.27
C GLY A 226 17.50 0.13 20.97
N GLY A 227 17.21 -0.94 20.25
CA GLY A 227 17.20 -2.31 20.77
C GLY A 227 18.56 -2.79 21.27
N ARG A 228 19.67 -2.42 20.61
CA ARG A 228 21.03 -2.75 21.05
C ARG A 228 21.48 -2.00 22.31
N ILE A 229 21.05 -0.77 22.49
CA ILE A 229 21.42 0.04 23.68
C ILE A 229 20.70 -0.49 24.92
N GLN A 230 19.46 -0.94 24.80
CA GLN A 230 18.72 -1.52 25.94
C GLN A 230 19.33 -2.85 26.45
N THR A 231 19.84 -3.71 25.56
CA THR A 231 20.50 -4.97 25.96
C THR A 231 21.85 -4.74 26.62
N HIS A 232 22.60 -3.70 26.28
CA HIS A 232 23.88 -3.40 26.96
C HIS A 232 23.71 -2.71 28.32
N GLY A 233 22.64 -1.93 28.51
CA GLY A 233 22.37 -1.26 29.79
C GLY A 233 21.96 -2.22 30.91
N THR A 234 21.27 -3.31 30.60
CA THR A 234 20.82 -4.31 31.59
C THR A 234 21.92 -5.24 32.05
N THR A 235 23.00 -5.43 31.30
CA THR A 235 24.10 -6.31 31.67
C THR A 235 25.11 -5.63 32.63
N GLN A 236 25.19 -4.30 32.62
CA GLN A 236 26.10 -3.56 33.52
C GLN A 236 25.55 -3.34 34.94
N LEU A 237 24.23 -3.46 35.15
CA LEU A 237 23.62 -3.29 36.49
C LEU A 237 23.53 -4.56 37.32
N ARG A 238 24.07 -5.69 36.85
CA ARG A 238 24.06 -6.98 37.58
C ARG A 238 25.41 -7.41 38.19
N ASN A 239 26.45 -6.59 38.09
CA ASN A 239 27.81 -6.90 38.59
C ASN A 239 28.31 -5.91 39.67
N GLU A 240 27.41 -5.29 40.45
CA GLU A 240 27.78 -4.61 41.70
C GLU A 240 27.03 -5.21 42.88
#